data_0fd22cce3211972e8997bce81cac1d98
#
_entry.id   0fd22cce3211972e8997bce81cac1d98
#
_cell.length_a   1.000
_cell.length_b   1.000
_cell.length_c   1.000
_cell.angle_alpha   90.00
_cell.angle_beta   90.00
_cell.angle_gamma   90.00
#
_symmetry.space_group_name_H-M   'P 1'
#
loop_
_entity.id
_entity.type
_entity.pdbx_description
1 polymer ?
#
loop_
_entity_poly.entity_id
_entity_poly.type
_entity_poly.pdbx_seq_one_letter_code
_entity_poly.pdbx_strand_id
1 'polypeptide(L)'
;PFSHYFPGTYPVIAMFITQLFHKSYEIEVLHILNSLVGLSAIFGISKIARELFNRNVGYIVFLISFFNPVFFGHMAMNERDLVIAFCNIWVSYALLKYFKYHYIKEKRTKLLIVLGVLLGLGSSCRVAFFVTLIPIFIFLIIDSLYLGKICQKKISTKKILKDILISVSIAYFVLIVFWPEVYPNIFV
;
A
#
# COMPACT_ATOMS: atom_id res chain seq x y z
N PRO A 1 25.94 7.39 3.20
CA PRO A 1 26.35 7.13 1.82
C PRO A 1 25.32 6.39 0.97
N PHE A 2 24.21 5.82 1.55
CA PHE A 2 23.22 5.06 0.79
C PHE A 2 22.13 5.92 0.11
N SER A 3 22.00 7.20 0.48
CA SER A 3 20.91 8.08 0.02
C SER A 3 21.01 8.53 -1.43
N HIS A 4 22.21 8.53 -2.05
CA HIS A 4 22.42 9.05 -3.41
C HIS A 4 21.94 8.13 -4.54
N TYR A 5 21.72 6.84 -4.27
CA TYR A 5 21.40 5.88 -5.34
C TYR A 5 19.94 5.45 -5.42
N PHE A 6 19.11 5.76 -4.41
CA PHE A 6 17.75 5.23 -4.39
C PHE A 6 16.78 6.18 -3.69
N PRO A 7 16.20 7.10 -4.44
CA PRO A 7 15.11 7.92 -3.95
C PRO A 7 13.90 7.03 -3.60
N GLY A 8 13.22 7.35 -2.53
CA GLY A 8 12.01 6.66 -2.12
C GLY A 8 11.54 7.14 -0.76
N THR A 9 10.23 7.19 -0.58
CA THR A 9 9.63 7.68 0.67
C THR A 9 10.05 6.85 1.87
N TYR A 10 10.20 5.53 1.71
CA TYR A 10 10.54 4.65 2.83
C TYR A 10 11.95 4.89 3.38
N PRO A 11 13.01 4.97 2.55
CA PRO A 11 14.34 5.33 3.05
C PRO A 11 14.38 6.67 3.81
N VAL A 12 13.62 7.67 3.35
CA VAL A 12 13.54 8.96 4.03
C VAL A 12 12.88 8.83 5.41
N ILE A 13 11.78 8.11 5.50
CA ILE A 13 11.09 7.85 6.77
C ILE A 13 11.99 7.04 7.71
N ALA A 14 12.62 5.98 7.20
CA ALA A 14 13.52 5.13 7.97
C ALA A 14 14.71 5.92 8.53
N MET A 15 15.33 6.77 7.69
CA MET A 15 16.43 7.64 8.10
C MET A 15 15.99 8.65 9.16
N PHE A 16 14.81 9.25 9.03
CA PHE A 16 14.28 10.16 10.04
C PHE A 16 14.04 9.46 11.39
N ILE A 17 13.51 8.23 11.35
CA ILE A 17 13.26 7.46 12.58
C ILE A 17 14.58 7.02 13.22
N THR A 18 15.55 6.55 12.42
CA THR A 18 16.85 6.13 12.97
C THR A 18 17.63 7.28 13.61
N GLN A 19 17.49 8.51 13.09
CA GLN A 19 18.11 9.70 13.71
C GLN A 19 17.59 10.02 15.12
N LEU A 20 16.41 9.52 15.52
CA LEU A 20 15.88 9.67 16.88
C LEU A 20 16.57 8.75 17.89
N PHE A 21 17.35 7.79 17.42
CA PHE A 21 18.06 6.82 18.25
C PHE A 21 19.57 7.01 18.15
N HIS A 22 20.30 6.48 19.12
CA HIS A 22 21.77 6.51 19.08
C HIS A 22 22.30 5.68 17.90
N LYS A 23 23.34 6.17 17.21
CA LYS A 23 23.92 5.53 16.01
C LYS A 23 24.25 4.03 16.17
N SER A 24 24.55 3.60 17.38
CA SER A 24 24.83 2.18 17.64
C SER A 24 23.64 1.25 17.39
N TYR A 25 22.42 1.76 17.40
CA TYR A 25 21.17 0.98 17.24
C TYR A 25 20.50 1.18 15.88
N GLU A 26 21.19 1.81 14.92
CA GLU A 26 20.61 2.13 13.61
C GLU A 26 20.11 0.87 12.87
N ILE A 27 20.90 -0.20 12.88
CA ILE A 27 20.58 -1.47 12.21
C ILE A 27 19.39 -2.16 12.90
N GLU A 28 19.41 -2.23 14.23
CA GLU A 28 18.33 -2.84 15.01
C GLU A 28 17.00 -2.10 14.79
N VAL A 29 17.03 -0.77 14.77
CA VAL A 29 15.85 0.06 14.53
C VAL A 29 15.30 -0.20 13.13
N LEU A 30 16.15 -0.30 12.10
CA LEU A 30 15.72 -0.65 10.74
C LEU A 30 15.09 -2.04 10.67
N HIS A 31 15.68 -3.03 11.32
CA HIS A 31 15.10 -4.38 11.38
C HIS A 31 13.73 -4.41 12.07
N ILE A 32 13.57 -3.65 13.15
CA ILE A 32 12.28 -3.52 13.85
C ILE A 32 11.25 -2.86 12.94
N LEU A 33 11.61 -1.77 12.26
CA LEU A 33 10.72 -1.08 11.32
C LEU A 33 10.28 -2.01 10.19
N ASN A 34 11.21 -2.72 9.56
CA ASN A 34 10.91 -3.69 8.51
C ASN A 34 9.98 -4.79 9.02
N SER A 35 10.24 -5.32 10.22
CA SER A 35 9.40 -6.33 10.84
C SER A 35 7.97 -5.82 11.08
N LEU A 36 7.80 -4.59 11.54
CA LEU A 36 6.49 -3.96 11.74
C LEU A 36 5.74 -3.77 10.42
N VAL A 37 6.42 -3.33 9.36
CA VAL A 37 5.84 -3.20 8.01
C VAL A 37 5.40 -4.56 7.50
N GLY A 38 6.23 -5.59 7.66
CA GLY A 38 5.90 -6.95 7.25
C GLY A 38 4.74 -7.57 8.03
N LEU A 39 4.73 -7.41 9.35
CA LEU A 39 3.59 -7.85 10.19
C LEU A 39 2.30 -7.12 9.80
N SER A 40 2.37 -5.84 9.49
CA SER A 40 1.22 -5.08 8.99
C SER A 40 0.73 -5.61 7.64
N ALA A 41 1.63 -6.04 6.75
CA ALA A 41 1.26 -6.67 5.48
C ALA A 41 0.53 -8.01 5.70
N ILE A 42 1.04 -8.88 6.58
CA ILE A 42 0.37 -10.13 6.97
C ILE A 42 -1.03 -9.86 7.52
N PHE A 43 -1.15 -8.86 8.39
CA PHE A 43 -2.45 -8.46 8.94
C PHE A 43 -3.40 -7.93 7.85
N GLY A 44 -2.88 -7.21 6.86
CA GLY A 44 -3.64 -6.74 5.70
C GLY A 44 -4.20 -7.89 4.86
N ILE A 45 -3.38 -8.92 4.54
CA ILE A 45 -3.83 -10.13 3.82
C ILE A 45 -4.94 -10.83 4.59
N SER A 46 -4.77 -11.01 5.91
CA SER A 46 -5.78 -11.60 6.78
C SER A 46 -7.10 -10.83 6.73
N LYS A 47 -7.05 -9.49 6.71
CA LYS A 47 -8.25 -8.64 6.56
C LYS A 47 -8.92 -8.81 5.21
N ILE A 48 -8.16 -8.92 4.12
CA ILE A 48 -8.70 -9.19 2.78
C ILE A 48 -9.43 -10.54 2.78
N ALA A 49 -8.79 -11.59 3.29
CA ALA A 49 -9.38 -12.92 3.37
C ALA A 49 -10.66 -12.94 4.21
N ARG A 50 -10.66 -12.20 5.32
CA ARG A 50 -11.86 -12.04 6.17
C ARG A 50 -13.01 -11.35 5.45
N GLU A 51 -12.74 -10.35 4.62
CA GLU A 51 -13.76 -9.61 3.87
C GLU A 51 -14.34 -10.42 2.70
N LEU A 52 -13.50 -11.22 2.05
CA LEU A 52 -13.89 -12.02 0.88
C LEU A 52 -14.61 -13.33 1.28
N PHE A 53 -14.21 -13.93 2.39
CA PHE A 53 -14.72 -15.22 2.84
C PHE A 53 -15.39 -15.10 4.21
N ASN A 54 -14.65 -15.36 5.29
CA ASN A 54 -15.14 -15.28 6.65
C ASN A 54 -13.99 -15.08 7.66
N ARG A 55 -14.36 -14.91 8.94
CA ARG A 55 -13.42 -14.67 10.03
C ARG A 55 -12.41 -15.81 10.22
N ASN A 56 -12.85 -17.07 10.08
CA ASN A 56 -12.00 -18.24 10.29
C ASN A 56 -10.95 -18.35 9.19
N VAL A 57 -11.32 -18.13 7.93
CA VAL A 57 -10.36 -18.07 6.80
C VAL A 57 -9.34 -16.95 7.03
N GLY A 58 -9.77 -15.79 7.53
CA GLY A 58 -8.85 -14.71 7.89
C GLY A 58 -7.78 -15.14 8.90
N TYR A 59 -8.15 -15.90 9.94
CA TYR A 59 -7.19 -16.42 10.91
C TYR A 59 -6.23 -17.46 10.31
N ILE A 60 -6.75 -18.38 9.49
CA ILE A 60 -5.92 -19.39 8.81
C ILE A 60 -4.89 -18.71 7.90
N VAL A 61 -5.35 -17.73 7.10
CA VAL A 61 -4.46 -16.96 6.21
C VAL A 61 -3.40 -16.18 7.00
N PHE A 62 -3.76 -15.61 8.15
CA PHE A 62 -2.79 -14.97 9.04
C PHE A 62 -1.70 -15.95 9.47
N LEU A 63 -2.09 -17.11 9.99
CA LEU A 63 -1.14 -18.13 10.46
C LEU A 63 -0.23 -18.64 9.34
N ILE A 64 -0.80 -18.99 8.18
CA ILE A 64 -0.02 -19.47 7.03
C ILE A 64 0.98 -18.39 6.57
N SER A 65 0.55 -17.14 6.49
CA SER A 65 1.42 -16.04 6.07
C SER A 65 2.51 -15.72 7.10
N PHE A 66 2.18 -15.80 8.39
CA PHE A 66 3.11 -15.54 9.49
C PHE A 66 4.20 -16.62 9.57
N PHE A 67 3.84 -17.88 9.38
CA PHE A 67 4.79 -18.99 9.41
C PHE A 67 5.46 -19.27 8.05
N ASN A 68 5.23 -18.43 7.03
CA ASN A 68 5.90 -18.57 5.75
C ASN A 68 7.38 -18.16 5.86
N PRO A 69 8.34 -19.10 5.72
CA PRO A 69 9.75 -18.80 5.94
C PRO A 69 10.33 -17.83 4.91
N VAL A 70 9.81 -17.86 3.67
CA VAL A 70 10.25 -16.96 2.59
C VAL A 70 9.86 -15.52 2.92
N PHE A 71 8.61 -15.31 3.35
CA PHE A 71 8.13 -13.97 3.71
C PHE A 71 8.89 -13.46 4.94
N PHE A 72 9.10 -14.31 5.94
CA PHE A 72 9.84 -13.96 7.15
C PHE A 72 11.30 -13.59 6.86
N GLY A 73 11.98 -14.34 5.99
CA GLY A 73 13.34 -14.03 5.57
C GLY A 73 13.44 -12.70 4.82
N HIS A 74 12.49 -12.39 3.96
CA HIS A 74 12.44 -11.11 3.25
C HIS A 74 12.16 -9.90 4.14
N MET A 75 11.42 -10.06 5.25
CA MET A 75 11.19 -8.98 6.21
C MET A 75 12.49 -8.39 6.77
N ALA A 76 13.52 -9.21 6.95
CA ALA A 76 14.78 -8.76 7.54
C ALA A 76 15.72 -8.11 6.53
N MET A 77 15.68 -8.54 5.25
CA MET A 77 16.72 -8.21 4.27
C MET A 77 16.29 -7.33 3.10
N ASN A 78 15.00 -7.32 2.74
CA ASN A 78 14.54 -6.66 1.53
C ASN A 78 13.49 -5.59 1.83
N GLU A 79 13.94 -4.46 2.32
CA GLU A 79 13.08 -3.32 2.71
C GLU A 79 12.19 -2.81 1.58
N ARG A 80 12.69 -2.79 0.33
CA ARG A 80 11.94 -2.22 -0.81
C ARG A 80 10.78 -3.10 -1.23
N ASP A 81 11.05 -4.38 -1.45
CA ASP A 81 10.01 -5.31 -1.89
C ASP A 81 8.98 -5.52 -0.77
N LEU A 82 9.41 -5.41 0.49
CA LEU A 82 8.53 -5.44 1.64
C LEU A 82 7.55 -4.26 1.65
N VAL A 83 8.01 -3.03 1.39
CA VAL A 83 7.16 -1.84 1.32
C VAL A 83 6.21 -1.91 0.13
N ILE A 84 6.67 -2.42 -1.02
CA ILE A 84 5.82 -2.65 -2.18
C ILE A 84 4.72 -3.66 -1.85
N ALA A 85 5.06 -4.79 -1.20
CA ALA A 85 4.09 -5.79 -0.75
C ALA A 85 3.08 -5.18 0.23
N PHE A 86 3.55 -4.43 1.23
CA PHE A 86 2.70 -3.69 2.17
C PHE A 86 1.73 -2.76 1.45
N CYS A 87 2.22 -1.90 0.57
CA CYS A 87 1.38 -0.95 -0.17
C CYS A 87 0.38 -1.69 -1.06
N ASN A 88 0.79 -2.74 -1.78
CA ASN A 88 -0.09 -3.54 -2.64
C ASN A 88 -1.26 -4.15 -1.85
N ILE A 89 -0.96 -4.76 -0.71
CA ILE A 89 -1.96 -5.41 0.14
C ILE A 89 -2.95 -4.37 0.69
N TRP A 90 -2.46 -3.26 1.22
CA TRP A 90 -3.34 -2.25 1.79
C TRP A 90 -4.11 -1.46 0.73
N VAL A 91 -3.55 -1.22 -0.47
CA VAL A 91 -4.29 -0.69 -1.63
C VAL A 91 -5.40 -1.66 -2.03
N SER A 92 -5.10 -2.96 -2.13
CA SER A 92 -6.10 -3.98 -2.45
C SER A 92 -7.24 -4.00 -1.42
N TYR A 93 -6.91 -3.96 -0.13
CA TYR A 93 -7.91 -3.87 0.94
C TYR A 93 -8.74 -2.59 0.86
N ALA A 94 -8.10 -1.44 0.65
CA ALA A 94 -8.78 -0.16 0.54
C ALA A 94 -9.69 -0.09 -0.70
N LEU A 95 -9.28 -0.67 -1.84
CA LEU A 95 -10.10 -0.80 -3.04
C LEU A 95 -11.34 -1.67 -2.78
N LEU A 96 -11.18 -2.84 -2.14
CA LEU A 96 -12.32 -3.69 -1.75
C LEU A 96 -13.32 -2.91 -0.89
N LYS A 97 -12.82 -2.18 0.10
CA LYS A 97 -13.65 -1.32 0.97
C LYS A 97 -14.28 -0.16 0.21
N TYR A 98 -13.56 0.45 -0.72
CA TYR A 98 -14.09 1.53 -1.55
C TYR A 98 -15.28 1.04 -2.38
N PHE A 99 -15.17 -0.08 -3.09
CA PHE A 99 -16.27 -0.64 -3.88
C PHE A 99 -17.47 -1.04 -3.01
N LYS A 100 -17.23 -1.50 -1.79
CA LYS A 100 -18.28 -1.86 -0.84
C LYS A 100 -19.00 -0.64 -0.25
N TYR A 101 -18.28 0.47 0.02
CA TYR A 101 -18.80 1.61 0.79
C TYR A 101 -18.78 2.95 0.04
N HIS A 102 -18.58 2.97 -1.28
CA HIS A 102 -18.47 4.20 -2.08
C HIS A 102 -19.68 5.13 -2.00
N TYR A 103 -20.84 4.62 -1.58
CA TYR A 103 -22.08 5.39 -1.42
C TYR A 103 -22.10 6.20 -0.10
N ILE A 104 -21.28 5.86 0.89
CA ILE A 104 -21.16 6.58 2.16
C ILE A 104 -20.05 7.62 2.04
N LYS A 105 -20.42 8.91 1.97
CA LYS A 105 -19.49 10.03 1.69
C LYS A 105 -18.25 10.03 2.61
N GLU A 106 -18.44 9.93 3.92
CA GLU A 106 -17.33 9.95 4.89
C GLU A 106 -16.34 8.79 4.71
N LYS A 107 -16.87 7.55 4.57
CA LYS A 107 -16.04 6.37 4.35
C LYS A 107 -15.29 6.47 3.03
N ARG A 108 -15.97 6.93 1.96
CA ARG A 108 -15.36 7.14 0.64
C ARG A 108 -14.19 8.11 0.72
N THR A 109 -14.37 9.29 1.33
CA THR A 109 -13.31 10.29 1.43
C THR A 109 -12.09 9.76 2.18
N LYS A 110 -12.30 9.10 3.33
CA LYS A 110 -11.21 8.45 4.08
C LYS A 110 -10.45 7.42 3.24
N LEU A 111 -11.19 6.59 2.49
CA LEU A 111 -10.58 5.56 1.63
C LEU A 111 -9.80 6.16 0.46
N LEU A 112 -10.27 7.26 -0.14
CA LEU A 112 -9.55 7.96 -1.21
C LEU A 112 -8.23 8.56 -0.70
N ILE A 113 -8.22 9.12 0.51
CA ILE A 113 -6.99 9.62 1.13
C ILE A 113 -6.02 8.47 1.38
N VAL A 114 -6.49 7.38 1.99
CA VAL A 114 -5.65 6.20 2.25
C VAL A 114 -5.10 5.60 0.95
N LEU A 115 -5.93 5.47 -0.09
CA LEU A 115 -5.51 5.01 -1.42
C LEU A 115 -4.43 5.94 -2.00
N GLY A 116 -4.64 7.25 -1.96
CA GLY A 116 -3.67 8.21 -2.48
C GLY A 116 -2.33 8.12 -1.77
N VAL A 117 -2.32 8.06 -0.44
CA VAL A 117 -1.09 7.92 0.35
C VAL A 117 -0.36 6.62 0.03
N LEU A 118 -1.07 5.48 0.01
CA LEU A 118 -0.47 4.17 -0.28
C LEU A 118 0.04 4.06 -1.72
N LEU A 119 -0.68 4.64 -2.69
CA LEU A 119 -0.23 4.71 -4.08
C LEU A 119 1.03 5.57 -4.21
N GLY A 120 1.10 6.70 -3.51
CA GLY A 120 2.29 7.54 -3.47
C GLY A 120 3.49 6.83 -2.85
N LEU A 121 3.31 6.17 -1.71
CA LEU A 121 4.35 5.37 -1.04
C LEU A 121 4.86 4.23 -1.94
N GLY A 122 3.96 3.45 -2.52
CA GLY A 122 4.33 2.31 -3.38
C GLY A 122 5.04 2.75 -4.66
N SER A 123 4.54 3.80 -5.33
CA SER A 123 5.14 4.32 -6.56
C SER A 123 6.50 4.99 -6.33
N SER A 124 6.73 5.57 -5.15
CA SER A 124 8.03 6.14 -4.78
C SER A 124 9.11 5.07 -4.60
N CYS A 125 8.75 3.84 -4.27
CA CYS A 125 9.70 2.74 -4.17
C CYS A 125 10.09 2.18 -5.55
N ARG A 126 9.11 1.94 -6.41
CA ARG A 126 9.30 1.49 -7.80
C ARG A 126 8.11 1.88 -8.67
N VAL A 127 8.37 2.44 -9.85
CA VAL A 127 7.32 2.74 -10.84
C VAL A 127 6.54 1.49 -11.25
N ALA A 128 7.22 0.33 -11.29
CA ALA A 128 6.60 -0.97 -11.58
C ALA A 128 5.52 -1.39 -10.54
N PHE A 129 5.39 -0.69 -9.41
CA PHE A 129 4.34 -0.93 -8.42
C PHE A 129 2.93 -0.96 -9.04
N PHE A 130 2.64 -0.09 -10.01
CA PHE A 130 1.33 -0.08 -10.67
C PHE A 130 1.00 -1.39 -11.41
N VAL A 131 2.01 -2.08 -11.93
CA VAL A 131 1.85 -3.39 -12.58
C VAL A 131 1.36 -4.44 -11.60
N THR A 132 1.81 -4.37 -10.34
CA THR A 132 1.40 -5.32 -9.30
C THR A 132 -0.06 -5.15 -8.89
N LEU A 133 -0.70 -4.03 -9.24
CA LEU A 133 -2.11 -3.77 -8.95
C LEU A 133 -3.05 -4.28 -10.08
N ILE A 134 -2.53 -4.69 -11.23
CA ILE A 134 -3.36 -5.16 -12.35
C ILE A 134 -4.31 -6.29 -11.93
N PRO A 135 -3.87 -7.35 -11.18
CA PRO A 135 -4.76 -8.43 -10.80
C PRO A 135 -5.98 -7.98 -9.98
N ILE A 136 -5.79 -7.04 -9.04
CA ILE A 136 -6.92 -6.54 -8.25
C ILE A 136 -7.89 -5.71 -9.08
N PHE A 137 -7.39 -4.92 -10.04
CA PHE A 137 -8.26 -4.18 -10.95
C PHE A 137 -9.08 -5.11 -11.84
N ILE A 138 -8.45 -6.14 -12.42
CA ILE A 138 -9.15 -7.16 -13.23
C ILE A 138 -10.24 -7.84 -12.37
N PHE A 139 -9.89 -8.27 -11.15
CA PHE A 139 -10.84 -8.89 -10.23
C PHE A 139 -12.04 -7.99 -9.93
N LEU A 140 -11.81 -6.71 -9.65
CA LEU A 140 -12.88 -5.75 -9.34
C LEU A 140 -13.76 -5.43 -10.57
N ILE A 141 -13.18 -5.41 -11.77
CA ILE A 141 -13.93 -5.26 -13.02
C ILE A 141 -14.85 -6.48 -13.22
N ILE A 142 -14.32 -7.69 -13.05
CA ILE A 142 -15.10 -8.93 -13.18
C ILE A 142 -16.22 -8.95 -12.13
N ASP A 143 -15.92 -8.59 -10.86
CA ASP A 143 -16.96 -8.51 -9.82
C ASP A 143 -18.04 -7.49 -10.17
N SER A 144 -17.65 -6.32 -10.66
CA SER A 144 -18.61 -5.25 -11.02
C SER A 144 -19.51 -5.62 -12.20
N LEU A 145 -18.99 -6.40 -13.15
CA LEU A 145 -19.73 -6.76 -14.37
C LEU A 145 -20.57 -8.05 -14.21
N TYR A 146 -20.05 -9.04 -13.50
CA TYR A 146 -20.60 -10.39 -13.49
C TYR A 146 -21.02 -10.92 -12.11
N LEU A 147 -20.26 -10.64 -11.06
CA LEU A 147 -20.49 -11.27 -9.77
C LEU A 147 -21.37 -10.43 -8.83
N GLY A 148 -21.20 -9.12 -8.81
CA GLY A 148 -21.94 -8.18 -7.95
C GLY A 148 -21.81 -8.43 -6.45
N LYS A 149 -20.80 -9.22 -6.03
CA LYS A 149 -20.61 -9.59 -4.62
C LYS A 149 -20.03 -8.45 -3.78
N ILE A 150 -19.11 -7.69 -4.34
CA ILE A 150 -18.42 -6.59 -3.68
C ILE A 150 -19.09 -5.27 -4.06
N CYS A 151 -19.29 -5.04 -5.36
CA CYS A 151 -19.91 -3.84 -5.89
C CYS A 151 -21.45 -3.96 -5.89
N GLN A 152 -22.06 -3.83 -4.70
CA GLN A 152 -23.52 -3.98 -4.53
C GLN A 152 -24.34 -2.86 -5.20
N LYS A 153 -23.75 -1.70 -5.45
CA LYS A 153 -24.43 -0.53 -6.06
C LYS A 153 -23.63 -0.06 -7.27
N LYS A 154 -24.32 0.18 -8.38
CA LYS A 154 -23.69 0.75 -9.59
C LYS A 154 -23.04 2.10 -9.27
N ILE A 155 -21.80 2.26 -9.68
CA ILE A 155 -21.04 3.50 -9.54
C ILE A 155 -21.10 4.23 -10.89
N SER A 156 -21.43 5.51 -10.87
CA SER A 156 -21.34 6.34 -12.08
C SER A 156 -19.89 6.50 -12.52
N THR A 157 -19.61 6.31 -13.82
CA THR A 157 -18.27 6.46 -14.41
C THR A 157 -17.66 7.84 -14.09
N LYS A 158 -18.47 8.91 -14.15
CA LYS A 158 -18.02 10.26 -13.78
C LYS A 158 -17.54 10.35 -12.35
N LYS A 159 -18.18 9.62 -11.43
CA LYS A 159 -17.80 9.59 -10.01
C LYS A 159 -16.50 8.82 -9.82
N ILE A 160 -16.33 7.68 -10.49
CA ILE A 160 -15.07 6.90 -10.45
C ILE A 160 -13.92 7.76 -10.97
N LEU A 161 -14.09 8.42 -12.11
CA LEU A 161 -13.05 9.27 -12.70
C LEU A 161 -12.62 10.40 -11.74
N LYS A 162 -13.58 11.07 -11.11
CA LYS A 162 -13.29 12.09 -10.09
C LYS A 162 -12.53 11.51 -8.89
N ASP A 163 -12.92 10.34 -8.40
CA ASP A 163 -12.31 9.69 -7.25
C ASP A 163 -10.87 9.23 -7.57
N ILE A 164 -10.64 8.70 -8.77
CA ILE A 164 -9.29 8.39 -9.27
C ILE A 164 -8.43 9.66 -9.31
N LEU A 165 -8.95 10.75 -9.87
CA LEU A 165 -8.22 12.01 -9.95
C LEU A 165 -7.80 12.49 -8.55
N ILE A 166 -8.70 12.43 -7.57
CA ILE A 166 -8.40 12.81 -6.18
C ILE A 166 -7.28 11.92 -5.61
N SER A 167 -7.40 10.59 -5.75
CA SER A 167 -6.38 9.67 -5.21
C SER A 167 -5.03 9.84 -5.90
N VAL A 168 -5.00 10.05 -7.22
CA VAL A 168 -3.77 10.31 -7.98
C VAL A 168 -3.15 11.65 -7.59
N SER A 169 -3.96 12.71 -7.38
CA SER A 169 -3.45 13.99 -6.91
C SER A 169 -2.79 13.90 -5.54
N ILE A 170 -3.40 13.12 -4.61
CA ILE A 170 -2.81 12.86 -3.29
C ILE A 170 -1.53 12.04 -3.43
N ALA A 171 -1.53 11.00 -4.28
CA ALA A 171 -0.34 10.17 -4.52
C ALA A 171 0.82 11.01 -5.09
N TYR A 172 0.54 11.89 -6.03
CA TYR A 172 1.52 12.80 -6.61
C TYR A 172 2.07 13.79 -5.56
N PHE A 173 1.21 14.32 -4.70
CA PHE A 173 1.63 15.19 -3.59
C PHE A 173 2.56 14.45 -2.62
N VAL A 174 2.21 13.21 -2.22
CA VAL A 174 3.07 12.37 -1.36
C VAL A 174 4.43 12.12 -2.04
N LEU A 175 4.41 11.80 -3.33
CA LEU A 175 5.63 11.55 -4.09
C LEU A 175 6.53 12.78 -4.12
N ILE A 176 5.98 13.96 -4.40
CA ILE A 176 6.76 15.22 -4.41
C ILE A 176 7.36 15.48 -3.02
N VAL A 177 6.54 15.45 -1.95
CA VAL A 177 7.00 15.79 -0.60
C VAL A 177 8.17 14.91 -0.15
N PHE A 178 8.17 13.64 -0.52
CA PHE A 178 9.17 12.68 -0.05
C PHE A 178 10.25 12.32 -1.08
N TRP A 179 10.24 12.95 -2.25
CA TRP A 179 11.24 12.72 -3.29
C TRP A 179 11.91 14.04 -3.71
N PRO A 180 12.81 14.57 -2.88
CA PRO A 180 13.43 15.87 -3.13
C PRO A 180 14.26 15.94 -4.43
N GLU A 181 14.75 14.81 -4.95
CA GLU A 181 15.50 14.75 -6.21
C GLU A 181 14.64 14.96 -7.47
N VAL A 182 13.32 14.90 -7.34
CA VAL A 182 12.40 15.21 -8.44
C VAL A 182 12.28 16.73 -8.65
N TYR A 183 12.54 17.54 -7.61
CA TYR A 183 12.42 19.00 -7.70
C TYR A 183 13.25 19.67 -8.80
N PRO A 184 14.53 19.29 -9.04
CA PRO A 184 15.31 19.93 -10.08
C PRO A 184 14.86 19.59 -11.51
N ASN A 185 14.18 18.46 -11.69
CA ASN A 185 13.85 17.89 -13.00
C ASN A 185 12.36 18.02 -13.39
N ILE A 186 11.53 18.62 -12.53
CA ILE A 186 10.10 18.84 -12.84
C ILE A 186 9.94 19.94 -13.91
N PHE A 187 10.95 20.80 -14.10
CA PHE A 187 10.92 21.96 -14.99
C PHE A 187 11.90 21.85 -16.16
N VAL A 188 12.51 20.71 -16.38
CA VAL A 188 13.35 20.39 -17.55
C VAL A 188 12.63 19.37 -18.40
#